data_075ab7687faf79b343afc0f8a99aaada
#
_entry.id   075ab7687faf79b343afc0f8a99aaada
#
_cell.length_a   1.000
_cell.length_b   1.000
_cell.length_c   1.000
_cell.angle_alpha   90.00
_cell.angle_beta   90.00
_cell.angle_gamma   90.00
#
_symmetry.space_group_name_H-M   'P 1'
#
loop_
_entity.id
_entity.type
_entity.pdbx_description
1 polymer ?
#
loop_
_entity_poly.entity_id
_entity_poly.type
_entity_poly.pdbx_seq_one_letter_code
_entity_poly.pdbx_strand_id
1 'polypeptide(L)' 'MKIGFIGLGLIGGSIARAVRYFYPDTEIIAHSRTRASVEQAVADGVINRGIDQIDEDFSDCTYIF' A
#
# COMPACT_ATOMS: atom_id res chain seq x y z
N MET A 1 8.70 -7.49 -6.77
CA MET A 1 7.28 -7.22 -7.05
C MET A 1 6.87 -5.95 -6.32
N LYS A 2 6.05 -5.16 -6.94
CA LYS A 2 5.57 -3.90 -6.36
C LYS A 2 4.07 -3.84 -6.51
N ILE A 3 3.36 -3.56 -5.43
CA ILE A 3 1.91 -3.51 -5.41
C ILE A 3 1.45 -2.15 -4.91
N GLY A 4 0.50 -1.56 -5.63
CA GLY A 4 -0.06 -0.27 -5.27
C GLY A 4 -1.52 -0.41 -4.85
N PHE A 5 -1.92 0.36 -3.84
CA PHE A 5 -3.31 0.44 -3.39
C PHE A 5 -3.82 1.85 -3.58
N ILE A 6 -4.93 1.99 -4.30
CA ILE A 6 -5.62 3.26 -4.46
C ILE A 6 -6.81 3.22 -3.51
N GLY A 7 -6.66 3.90 -2.38
CA GLY A 7 -7.64 3.81 -1.30
C GLY A 7 -7.34 2.65 -0.36
N LEU A 8 -6.73 2.97 0.78
CA LEU A 8 -6.40 1.97 1.79
C LEU A 8 -7.52 1.94 2.82
N GLY A 9 -8.65 1.36 2.43
CA GLY A 9 -9.78 1.14 3.33
C GLY A 9 -9.65 -0.21 4.04
N LEU A 10 -10.77 -0.68 4.61
CA LEU A 10 -10.78 -1.92 5.38
C LEU A 10 -10.37 -3.12 4.52
N ILE A 11 -10.92 -3.23 3.32
CA ILE A 11 -10.62 -4.33 2.40
C ILE A 11 -9.19 -4.23 1.88
N GLY A 12 -8.78 -3.03 1.46
CA GLY A 12 -7.42 -2.80 0.98
C GLY A 12 -6.38 -3.10 2.04
N GLY A 13 -6.66 -2.71 3.29
CA GLY A 13 -5.77 -3.00 4.41
C GLY A 13 -5.63 -4.50 4.66
N SER A 14 -6.72 -5.26 4.53
CA SER A 14 -6.69 -6.71 4.70
C SER A 14 -5.84 -7.37 3.62
N ILE A 15 -5.99 -6.94 2.37
CA ILE A 15 -5.20 -7.47 1.26
C ILE A 15 -3.71 -7.13 1.45
N ALA A 16 -3.40 -5.91 1.85
CA ALA A 16 -2.03 -5.48 2.09
C ALA A 16 -1.37 -6.31 3.19
N ARG A 17 -2.10 -6.58 4.27
CA ARG A 17 -1.58 -7.41 5.37
C ARG A 17 -1.31 -8.83 4.92
N ALA A 18 -2.20 -9.41 4.10
CA ALA A 18 -2.01 -10.75 3.55
C ALA A 18 -0.77 -10.80 2.65
N VAL A 19 -0.61 -9.81 1.78
CA VAL A 19 0.57 -9.73 0.91
C VAL A 19 1.84 -9.62 1.75
N ARG A 20 1.83 -8.79 2.78
CA ARG A 20 3.01 -8.63 3.65
C ARG A 20 3.34 -9.93 4.36
N TYR A 21 2.34 -10.68 4.77
CA TYR A 21 2.54 -11.95 5.45
C TYR A 21 3.15 -13.01 4.54
N PHE A 22 2.59 -13.16 3.33
CA PHE A 22 3.03 -14.22 2.40
C PHE A 22 4.23 -13.82 1.55
N TYR A 23 4.42 -12.52 1.30
CA TYR A 23 5.49 -12.02 0.44
C TYR A 23 6.17 -10.83 1.11
N PRO A 24 6.95 -11.07 2.18
CA PRO A 24 7.48 -9.98 3.00
C PRO A 24 8.44 -9.03 2.27
N ASP A 25 9.01 -9.46 1.15
CA ASP A 25 9.94 -8.62 0.39
C ASP A 25 9.24 -7.75 -0.67
N THR A 26 7.93 -7.83 -0.78
CA THR A 26 7.17 -7.04 -1.74
C THR A 26 7.18 -5.57 -1.34
N GLU A 27 7.43 -4.67 -2.29
CA GLU A 27 7.24 -3.25 -2.06
C GLU A 27 5.75 -2.93 -2.20
N ILE A 28 5.18 -2.35 -1.15
CA ILE A 28 3.77 -1.97 -1.12
C ILE A 28 3.68 -0.47 -0.91
N ILE A 29 2.96 0.19 -1.82
CA ILE A 29 2.67 1.62 -1.70
C ILE A 29 1.17 1.82 -1.69
N ALA A 30 0.71 2.90 -1.08
CA ALA A 30 -0.71 3.17 -0.98
C ALA A 30 -1.02 4.65 -1.07
N HIS A 31 -2.13 4.97 -1.71
CA HIS A 31 -2.71 6.30 -1.73
C HIS A 31 -4.03 6.25 -0.99
N SER A 32 -4.25 7.20 -0.09
CA SER A 32 -5.50 7.29 0.66
C SER A 32 -5.80 8.74 0.99
N ARG A 33 -7.08 9.08 1.05
CA ARG A 33 -7.53 10.41 1.49
C ARG A 33 -7.22 10.62 2.97
N THR A 34 -7.18 9.55 3.74
CA THR A 34 -6.95 9.63 5.18
C THR A 34 -5.48 9.36 5.46
N ARG A 35 -4.74 10.44 5.70
CA ARG A 35 -3.31 10.34 5.98
C ARG A 35 -3.03 9.47 7.20
N ALA A 36 -3.87 9.56 8.22
CA ALA A 36 -3.69 8.77 9.44
C ALA A 36 -3.69 7.26 9.16
N SER A 37 -4.57 6.79 8.26
CA SER A 37 -4.62 5.38 7.88
C SER A 37 -3.33 4.93 7.20
N VAL A 38 -2.79 5.76 6.32
CA VAL A 38 -1.54 5.48 5.62
C VAL A 38 -0.37 5.48 6.60
N GLU A 39 -0.30 6.47 7.48
CA GLU A 39 0.77 6.56 8.47
C GLU A 39 0.75 5.37 9.42
N GLN A 40 -0.44 4.94 9.83
CA GLN A 40 -0.58 3.78 10.70
C GLN A 40 -0.11 2.51 9.99
N ALA A 41 -0.46 2.34 8.72
CA ALA A 41 -0.05 1.17 7.94
C ALA A 41 1.47 1.13 7.75
N VAL A 42 2.10 2.28 7.57
CA VAL A 42 3.56 2.36 7.50
C VAL A 42 4.17 2.00 8.85
N ALA A 43 3.64 2.56 9.93
CA ALA A 43 4.13 2.29 11.28
C ALA A 43 3.99 0.82 11.66
N ASP A 44 2.93 0.17 11.20
CA ASP A 44 2.68 -1.26 11.45
C ASP A 44 3.50 -2.18 10.54
N GLY A 45 4.24 -1.62 9.59
CA GLY A 45 5.04 -2.41 8.66
C GLY A 45 4.22 -3.09 7.57
N VAL A 46 2.97 -2.71 7.38
CA VAL A 46 2.09 -3.29 6.38
C VAL A 46 2.44 -2.79 4.98
N ILE A 47 2.68 -1.49 4.85
CA ILE A 47 3.08 -0.88 3.59
C ILE A 47 4.44 -0.21 3.75
N ASN A 48 5.15 -0.03 2.64
CA ASN A 48 6.47 0.58 2.65
C ASN A 48 6.39 2.10 2.73
N ARG A 49 5.44 2.71 2.01
CA ARG A 49 5.27 4.16 2.04
C ARG A 49 3.91 4.57 1.52
N GLY A 50 3.48 5.76 1.95
CA GLY A 50 2.28 6.39 1.45
C GLY A 50 2.61 7.34 0.31
N ILE A 51 1.66 7.49 -0.62
CA ILE A 51 1.80 8.35 -1.80
C ILE A 51 0.69 9.40 -1.74
N ASP A 52 1.06 10.67 -1.80
CA ASP A 52 0.08 11.78 -1.75
C ASP A 52 -0.73 11.90 -3.03
N GLN A 53 -0.11 11.57 -4.15
CA GLN A 53 -0.78 11.67 -5.46
C GLN A 53 -0.52 10.39 -6.25
N ILE A 54 -1.51 10.01 -7.04
CA ILE A 54 -1.36 8.88 -7.96
C ILE A 54 -0.51 9.36 -9.12
N ASP A 55 0.72 8.88 -9.19
CA ASP A 55 1.73 9.37 -10.12
C ASP A 55 2.54 8.22 -10.72
N GLU A 56 3.76 8.53 -11.14
CA GLU A 56 4.66 7.58 -11.78
C GLU A 56 4.99 6.37 -10.89
N ASP A 57 4.92 6.52 -9.57
CA ASP A 57 5.19 5.40 -8.66
C ASP A 57 4.22 4.25 -8.89
N PHE A 58 2.98 4.56 -9.28
CA PHE A 58 1.99 3.52 -9.55
C PHE A 58 2.20 2.86 -10.92
N SER A 59 2.85 3.53 -11.86
CA SER A 59 3.07 2.96 -13.18
C SER A 59 4.03 1.76 -13.16
N ASP A 60 4.86 1.66 -12.13
CA ASP A 60 5.81 0.56 -11.98
C ASP A 60 5.22 -0.62 -11.22
N CYS A 61 3.99 -0.50 -10.73
CA CYS A 61 3.37 -1.57 -9.95
C CYS A 61 3.03 -2.77 -10.80
N THR A 62 3.32 -3.97 -10.28
CA THR A 62 2.91 -5.21 -10.90
C THR A 62 1.40 -5.37 -10.81
N TYR A 63 0.82 -4.99 -9.67
CA TYR A 63 -0.62 -5.01 -9.43
C TYR A 63 -1.05 -3.71 -8.77
N ILE A 64 -2.25 -3.24 -9.12
CA ILE A 64 -2.88 -2.06 -8.51
C ILE A 64 -4.29 -2.46 -8.06
N PHE A 65 -4.59 -2.19 -6.81
CA PHE A 65 -5.91 -2.47 -6.22
C PHE A 65 -6.66 -1.19 -5.87
#